data_5a638e3b340a216840b34f883cae560d
#
_entry.id   5a638e3b340a216840b34f883cae560d
#
_cell.length_a   1.000
_cell.length_b   1.000
_cell.length_c   1.000
_cell.angle_alpha   90.00
_cell.angle_beta   90.00
_cell.angle_gamma   90.00
#
_symmetry.space_group_name_H-M   'P 1'
#
loop_
_entity.id
_entity.type
_entity.pdbx_description
1 polymer ?
#
loop_
_entity_poly.entity_id
_entity_poly.type
_entity_poly.pdbx_seq_one_letter_code
_entity_poly.pdbx_strand_id
1 'polypeptide(L)'
;MGLGSRKISVGAFFVYASAEWEVSEMTDLSSIDGLREGQIRIPSGCAISGIFSKTGAPISGDKIIRSIATMHERSNGLGGGFAGYGIYPQYKELYAFHVFYDTVQAKEACEQFLDTHFDIADLSKIHIRRTPKIVDEPLIWRYFLRPLPTKREASQLDEREYVVRSVFAINTKIKGAYVFSCGKNMGVFKAVGFPEDVGEFYRLEEYGAYCWTAHGRYPTNTPGWWGGAHPFALLDYSIVHNGEISSYDANRRFIEMFGYKCTLQTDTEVITYMIDYLVRKQGLTFEEAAHVIAAPFWSTIAQMPKAQREKYSFLRNIFSGLLINGPFSILVGFEGGMMALNDRLKLRSMVVGETADTVYVASEECAIRAIAPEVKDIFAPKGGEPYVVRLHNS
;
A
#
# COMPACT_ATOMS: atom_id res chain seq x y z
N MET A 1 62.45 -12.90 21.08
CA MET A 1 61.61 -11.70 21.26
C MET A 1 60.42 -11.84 20.33
N GLY A 2 59.29 -12.27 20.83
CA GLY A 2 58.09 -12.51 20.04
C GLY A 2 57.14 -11.33 20.08
N LEU A 3 56.70 -10.88 18.93
CA LEU A 3 55.64 -9.92 18.80
C LEU A 3 54.30 -10.66 18.61
N GLY A 4 53.46 -10.60 19.64
CA GLY A 4 52.13 -11.20 19.62
C GLY A 4 51.16 -10.36 18.83
N SER A 5 50.52 -10.96 17.84
CA SER A 5 49.35 -10.40 17.13
C SER A 5 48.10 -10.51 17.99
N ARG A 6 47.57 -9.37 18.41
CA ARG A 6 46.23 -9.30 19.03
C ARG A 6 45.19 -9.39 17.94
N LYS A 7 44.43 -10.49 17.91
CA LYS A 7 43.17 -10.59 17.20
C LYS A 7 42.09 -9.82 18.00
N ILE A 8 41.52 -8.79 17.40
CA ILE A 8 40.32 -8.15 17.91
C ILE A 8 39.12 -8.97 17.43
N SER A 9 38.52 -9.68 18.36
CA SER A 9 37.26 -10.39 18.14
C SER A 9 36.11 -9.38 18.32
N VAL A 10 35.42 -9.02 17.25
CA VAL A 10 34.16 -8.31 17.33
C VAL A 10 33.06 -9.35 17.52
N GLY A 11 32.67 -9.55 18.78
CA GLY A 11 31.53 -10.39 19.12
C GLY A 11 30.23 -9.66 18.81
N ALA A 12 29.54 -10.06 17.75
CA ALA A 12 28.13 -9.70 17.53
C ALA A 12 27.29 -10.59 18.46
N PHE A 13 26.67 -9.98 19.48
CA PHE A 13 25.65 -10.64 20.29
C PHE A 13 24.36 -10.70 19.49
N PHE A 14 24.08 -11.83 18.85
CA PHE A 14 22.73 -12.20 18.47
C PHE A 14 22.15 -13.03 19.62
N VAL A 15 21.22 -12.44 20.37
CA VAL A 15 20.35 -13.21 21.27
C VAL A 15 19.25 -13.81 20.40
N TYR A 16 19.44 -15.05 19.98
CA TYR A 16 18.35 -15.87 19.45
C TYR A 16 17.57 -16.42 20.64
N ALA A 17 16.35 -15.92 20.85
CA ALA A 17 15.38 -16.68 21.61
C ALA A 17 15.06 -17.94 20.77
N SER A 18 15.38 -19.11 21.29
CA SER A 18 15.02 -20.40 20.71
C SER A 18 13.52 -20.62 20.87
N ALA A 19 12.73 -20.10 19.94
CA ALA A 19 11.44 -20.70 19.63
C ALA A 19 11.76 -21.85 18.67
N GLU A 20 11.52 -23.08 19.12
CA GLU A 20 11.47 -24.23 18.24
C GLU A 20 10.30 -24.03 17.29
N TRP A 21 10.59 -23.48 16.12
CA TRP A 21 9.68 -23.53 14.99
C TRP A 21 9.73 -24.98 14.51
N GLU A 22 8.65 -25.74 14.73
CA GLU A 22 8.37 -26.89 13.89
C GLU A 22 8.34 -26.36 12.45
N VAL A 23 9.44 -26.60 11.74
CA VAL A 23 9.51 -26.41 10.29
C VAL A 23 8.57 -27.48 9.73
N SER A 24 7.31 -27.09 9.51
CA SER A 24 6.40 -27.90 8.73
C SER A 24 7.06 -28.09 7.37
N GLU A 25 7.55 -29.31 7.13
CA GLU A 25 8.02 -29.89 5.90
C GLU A 25 8.34 -28.85 4.79
N MET A 26 9.49 -28.17 4.95
CA MET A 26 10.19 -27.70 3.77
C MET A 26 10.48 -28.97 2.97
N THR A 27 9.82 -29.11 1.83
CA THR A 27 10.10 -30.20 0.88
C THR A 27 11.60 -30.20 0.68
N ASP A 28 12.26 -31.26 1.15
CA ASP A 28 13.70 -31.40 1.00
C ASP A 28 14.00 -31.54 -0.49
N LEU A 29 14.34 -30.42 -1.11
CA LEU A 29 14.63 -30.34 -2.54
C LEU A 29 15.89 -31.16 -2.90
N SER A 30 16.71 -31.56 -1.90
CA SER A 30 17.86 -32.42 -2.11
C SER A 30 17.45 -33.87 -2.45
N SER A 31 16.21 -34.26 -2.16
CA SER A 31 15.67 -35.59 -2.45
C SER A 31 15.09 -35.73 -3.86
N ILE A 32 15.06 -34.66 -4.66
CA ILE A 32 14.58 -34.72 -6.04
C ILE A 32 15.78 -35.02 -6.95
N ASP A 33 16.11 -36.31 -7.06
CA ASP A 33 17.15 -36.78 -7.95
C ASP A 33 16.90 -36.35 -9.41
N GLY A 34 17.88 -35.64 -9.98
CA GLY A 34 17.92 -35.28 -11.39
C GLY A 34 17.53 -33.84 -11.74
N LEU A 35 17.14 -33.00 -10.80
CA LEU A 35 16.92 -31.57 -11.10
C LEU A 35 18.24 -30.77 -11.03
N ARG A 36 18.53 -30.06 -12.13
CA ARG A 36 19.68 -29.12 -12.15
C ARG A 36 19.33 -27.86 -11.40
N GLU A 37 20.34 -27.23 -10.79
CA GLU A 37 20.22 -25.92 -10.17
C GLU A 37 19.52 -24.93 -11.13
N GLY A 38 18.48 -24.23 -10.66
CA GLY A 38 17.68 -23.32 -11.46
C GLY A 38 16.50 -23.94 -12.22
N GLN A 39 16.29 -25.27 -12.18
CA GLN A 39 15.11 -25.91 -12.77
C GLN A 39 13.84 -25.74 -11.93
N ILE A 40 13.98 -25.57 -10.61
CA ILE A 40 12.87 -25.22 -9.73
C ILE A 40 12.94 -23.72 -9.51
N ARG A 41 11.95 -23.01 -10.03
CA ARG A 41 11.75 -21.60 -9.74
C ARG A 41 10.70 -21.50 -8.65
N ILE A 42 11.12 -21.17 -7.43
CA ILE A 42 10.19 -20.79 -6.37
C ILE A 42 9.76 -19.34 -6.65
N PRO A 43 8.48 -19.08 -6.97
CA PRO A 43 7.99 -17.72 -7.14
C PRO A 43 8.20 -16.97 -5.81
N SER A 44 9.00 -15.92 -5.81
CA SER A 44 9.20 -15.06 -4.65
C SER A 44 8.91 -13.63 -5.02
N GLY A 45 8.30 -12.91 -4.10
CA GLY A 45 7.95 -11.51 -4.27
C GLY A 45 6.48 -11.25 -3.97
N CYS A 46 6.14 -10.03 -3.62
CA CYS A 46 4.79 -9.64 -3.24
C CYS A 46 3.75 -9.95 -4.32
N ALA A 47 2.51 -10.14 -3.89
CA ALA A 47 1.34 -10.22 -4.77
C ALA A 47 0.52 -8.93 -4.65
N ILE A 48 0.02 -8.43 -5.77
CA ILE A 48 -0.99 -7.36 -5.80
C ILE A 48 -2.20 -7.79 -6.62
N SER A 49 -3.38 -7.35 -6.21
CA SER A 49 -4.63 -7.51 -6.95
C SER A 49 -5.50 -6.27 -6.79
N GLY A 50 -6.29 -5.95 -7.80
CA GLY A 50 -7.26 -4.86 -7.80
C GLY A 50 -8.50 -5.18 -8.62
N ILE A 51 -9.65 -4.70 -8.16
CA ILE A 51 -10.93 -4.80 -8.86
C ILE A 51 -11.58 -3.42 -8.82
N PHE A 52 -12.04 -2.93 -9.97
CA PHE A 52 -12.70 -1.64 -10.07
C PHE A 52 -13.99 -1.72 -10.88
N SER A 53 -15.11 -1.36 -10.27
CA SER A 53 -16.41 -1.20 -10.96
C SER A 53 -16.49 0.18 -11.62
N LYS A 54 -16.53 0.22 -12.94
CA LYS A 54 -16.67 1.48 -13.72
C LYS A 54 -18.02 2.18 -13.47
N THR A 55 -19.02 1.41 -13.07
CA THR A 55 -20.38 1.90 -12.79
C THR A 55 -20.58 2.35 -11.35
N GLY A 56 -19.61 2.09 -10.47
CA GLY A 56 -19.73 2.35 -9.03
C GLY A 56 -20.52 1.29 -8.27
N ALA A 57 -20.96 0.22 -8.93
CA ALA A 57 -21.65 -0.90 -8.27
C ALA A 57 -20.74 -1.57 -7.22
N PRO A 58 -21.26 -1.86 -6.03
CA PRO A 58 -20.48 -2.47 -4.97
C PRO A 58 -20.13 -3.94 -5.31
N ILE A 59 -18.86 -4.28 -5.14
CA ILE A 59 -18.29 -5.61 -5.30
C ILE A 59 -17.98 -6.15 -3.91
N SER A 60 -18.44 -7.37 -3.59
CA SER A 60 -18.16 -8.01 -2.31
C SER A 60 -16.65 -8.21 -2.09
N GLY A 61 -16.19 -8.00 -0.85
CA GLY A 61 -14.81 -8.27 -0.45
C GLY A 61 -14.38 -9.73 -0.61
N ASP A 62 -15.31 -10.69 -0.62
CA ASP A 62 -15.03 -12.08 -0.95
C ASP A 62 -14.34 -12.22 -2.33
N LYS A 63 -14.74 -11.39 -3.30
CA LYS A 63 -14.19 -11.45 -4.65
C LYS A 63 -12.70 -11.09 -4.68
N ILE A 64 -12.28 -10.04 -3.97
CA ILE A 64 -10.87 -9.65 -3.91
C ILE A 64 -10.04 -10.63 -3.07
N ILE A 65 -10.61 -11.21 -2.00
CA ILE A 65 -9.96 -12.26 -1.21
C ILE A 65 -9.65 -13.47 -2.10
N ARG A 66 -10.63 -13.97 -2.86
CA ARG A 66 -10.42 -15.09 -3.79
C ARG A 66 -9.38 -14.80 -4.85
N SER A 67 -9.34 -13.58 -5.35
CA SER A 67 -8.32 -13.16 -6.33
C SER A 67 -6.91 -13.26 -5.75
N ILE A 68 -6.66 -12.63 -4.60
CA ILE A 68 -5.32 -12.57 -4.03
C ILE A 68 -4.86 -13.94 -3.49
N ALA A 69 -5.79 -14.78 -3.01
CA ALA A 69 -5.51 -16.12 -2.50
C ALA A 69 -4.90 -17.06 -3.55
N THR A 70 -5.20 -16.87 -4.84
CA THR A 70 -4.58 -17.68 -5.93
C THR A 70 -3.07 -17.42 -6.06
N MET A 71 -2.57 -16.36 -5.45
CA MET A 71 -1.16 -15.99 -5.44
C MET A 71 -0.51 -16.21 -4.06
N HIS A 72 -1.04 -17.15 -3.25
CA HIS A 72 -0.58 -17.47 -1.90
C HIS A 72 0.94 -17.62 -1.83
N GLU A 73 1.51 -18.43 -2.73
CA GLU A 73 2.95 -18.74 -2.78
C GLU A 73 3.85 -17.51 -3.05
N ARG A 74 3.27 -16.39 -3.44
CA ARG A 74 3.99 -15.11 -3.57
C ARG A 74 4.10 -14.34 -2.26
N SER A 75 3.44 -14.80 -1.21
CA SER A 75 3.48 -14.21 0.13
C SER A 75 4.15 -15.18 1.10
N ASN A 76 4.67 -14.67 2.19
CA ASN A 76 5.23 -15.50 3.28
C ASN A 76 4.51 -15.27 4.62
N GLY A 77 3.32 -14.69 4.62
CA GLY A 77 2.53 -14.45 5.82
C GLY A 77 3.02 -13.30 6.72
N LEU A 78 4.08 -12.60 6.34
CA LEU A 78 4.61 -11.46 7.13
C LEU A 78 3.90 -10.14 6.85
N GLY A 79 2.70 -10.19 6.31
CA GLY A 79 1.78 -9.08 6.13
C GLY A 79 0.87 -9.25 4.92
N GLY A 80 -0.37 -8.84 5.10
CA GLY A 80 -1.39 -8.80 4.06
C GLY A 80 -2.36 -7.65 4.32
N GLY A 81 -3.14 -7.30 3.31
CA GLY A 81 -4.21 -6.32 3.52
C GLY A 81 -4.88 -5.84 2.27
N PHE A 82 -5.87 -4.98 2.51
CA PHE A 82 -6.83 -4.52 1.53
C PHE A 82 -7.15 -3.05 1.73
N ALA A 83 -7.50 -2.35 0.65
CA ALA A 83 -8.20 -1.07 0.72
C ALA A 83 -9.49 -1.16 -0.08
N GLY A 84 -10.58 -0.66 0.48
CA GLY A 84 -11.90 -0.62 -0.14
C GLY A 84 -12.43 0.82 -0.22
N TYR A 85 -13.04 1.17 -1.34
CA TYR A 85 -13.64 2.49 -1.60
C TYR A 85 -15.14 2.35 -1.83
N GLY A 86 -15.91 3.26 -1.24
CA GLY A 86 -17.37 3.20 -1.25
C GLY A 86 -17.96 2.38 -0.10
N ILE A 87 -17.14 1.99 0.88
CA ILE A 87 -17.54 1.04 1.96
C ILE A 87 -18.28 1.68 3.12
N TYR A 88 -18.35 3.01 3.19
CA TYR A 88 -19.02 3.76 4.25
C TYR A 88 -20.00 4.80 3.69
N PRO A 89 -21.00 4.41 2.87
CA PRO A 89 -21.86 5.36 2.17
C PRO A 89 -22.66 6.28 3.10
N GLN A 90 -23.01 5.83 4.32
CA GLN A 90 -23.69 6.62 5.33
C GLN A 90 -22.79 7.70 5.97
N TYR A 91 -21.48 7.55 5.87
CA TYR A 91 -20.46 8.48 6.42
C TYR A 91 -19.56 9.06 5.32
N LYS A 92 -20.02 9.08 4.08
CA LYS A 92 -19.19 9.44 2.91
C LYS A 92 -18.56 10.84 2.96
N GLU A 93 -19.15 11.76 3.74
CA GLU A 93 -18.63 13.12 3.92
C GLU A 93 -17.64 13.24 5.11
N LEU A 94 -17.50 12.20 5.91
CA LEU A 94 -16.62 12.16 7.06
C LEU A 94 -15.31 11.41 6.75
N TYR A 95 -14.25 11.81 7.41
CA TYR A 95 -13.01 11.05 7.39
C TYR A 95 -13.16 9.78 8.24
N ALA A 96 -12.85 8.63 7.68
CA ALA A 96 -12.84 7.34 8.37
C ALA A 96 -11.43 7.05 8.86
N PHE A 97 -11.14 7.37 10.11
CA PHE A 97 -9.86 7.01 10.72
C PHE A 97 -9.91 5.57 11.22
N HIS A 98 -9.02 4.72 10.69
CA HIS A 98 -8.72 3.42 11.30
C HIS A 98 -7.42 3.56 12.08
N VAL A 99 -7.44 3.14 13.33
CA VAL A 99 -6.31 3.35 14.25
C VAL A 99 -5.97 2.04 14.96
N PHE A 100 -4.68 1.71 14.96
CA PHE A 100 -4.10 0.69 15.83
C PHE A 100 -3.63 1.32 17.13
N TYR A 101 -3.87 0.61 18.24
CA TYR A 101 -3.33 0.97 19.54
C TYR A 101 -2.63 -0.21 20.19
N ASP A 102 -1.41 0.00 20.65
CA ASP A 102 -0.65 -1.01 21.39
C ASP A 102 -1.23 -1.21 22.80
N THR A 103 -1.80 -0.15 23.38
CA THR A 103 -2.32 -0.16 24.76
C THR A 103 -3.58 0.69 24.89
N VAL A 104 -4.32 0.48 25.98
CA VAL A 104 -5.48 1.32 26.34
C VAL A 104 -5.06 2.77 26.59
N GLN A 105 -3.91 2.99 27.20
CA GLN A 105 -3.37 4.34 27.48
C GLN A 105 -3.08 5.09 26.18
N ALA A 106 -2.52 4.41 25.16
CA ALA A 106 -2.30 5.00 23.84
C ALA A 106 -3.62 5.41 23.18
N LYS A 107 -4.66 4.58 23.34
CA LYS A 107 -6.01 4.89 22.86
C LYS A 107 -6.58 6.14 23.56
N GLU A 108 -6.55 6.19 24.88
CA GLU A 108 -7.04 7.33 25.65
C GLU A 108 -6.33 8.64 25.28
N ALA A 109 -5.00 8.60 25.11
CA ALA A 109 -4.22 9.76 24.68
C ALA A 109 -4.59 10.21 23.24
N CYS A 110 -4.83 9.26 22.35
CA CYS A 110 -5.26 9.55 20.99
C CYS A 110 -6.68 10.12 20.98
N GLU A 111 -7.61 9.56 21.74
CA GLU A 111 -8.99 10.06 21.83
C GLU A 111 -9.05 11.48 22.41
N GLN A 112 -8.24 11.81 23.41
CA GLN A 112 -8.09 13.20 23.90
C GLN A 112 -7.61 14.15 22.81
N PHE A 113 -6.68 13.70 21.97
CA PHE A 113 -6.24 14.48 20.80
C PHE A 113 -7.37 14.66 19.80
N LEU A 114 -8.09 13.58 19.48
CA LEU A 114 -9.20 13.60 18.51
C LEU A 114 -10.32 14.53 19.00
N ASP A 115 -10.75 14.43 20.26
CA ASP A 115 -11.78 15.29 20.87
C ASP A 115 -11.39 16.78 20.85
N THR A 116 -10.09 17.08 20.93
CA THR A 116 -9.59 18.45 20.88
C THR A 116 -9.61 19.04 19.48
N HIS A 117 -9.46 18.21 18.44
CA HIS A 117 -9.20 18.62 17.05
C HIS A 117 -10.36 18.34 16.10
N PHE A 118 -11.23 17.38 16.44
CA PHE A 118 -12.29 16.88 15.55
C PHE A 118 -13.64 16.80 16.26
N ASP A 119 -14.70 16.88 15.46
CA ASP A 119 -16.05 16.48 15.82
C ASP A 119 -16.22 15.01 15.42
N ILE A 120 -16.41 14.11 16.39
CA ILE A 120 -16.52 12.68 16.21
C ILE A 120 -18.02 12.34 16.12
N ALA A 121 -18.48 11.98 14.92
CA ALA A 121 -19.87 11.62 14.67
C ALA A 121 -20.21 10.20 15.09
N ASP A 122 -19.24 9.26 14.95
CA ASP A 122 -19.38 7.86 15.38
C ASP A 122 -18.01 7.24 15.62
N LEU A 123 -17.96 6.27 16.52
CA LEU A 123 -16.76 5.49 16.82
C LEU A 123 -17.12 4.05 17.19
N SER A 124 -16.32 3.11 16.74
CA SER A 124 -16.55 1.69 17.05
C SER A 124 -15.25 0.88 16.90
N LYS A 125 -15.20 -0.26 17.56
CA LYS A 125 -14.22 -1.29 17.18
C LYS A 125 -14.53 -1.78 15.78
N ILE A 126 -13.50 -2.02 14.98
CA ILE A 126 -13.68 -2.72 13.71
C ILE A 126 -14.07 -4.15 14.02
N HIS A 127 -15.13 -4.65 13.38
CA HIS A 127 -15.59 -6.03 13.57
C HIS A 127 -14.58 -7.00 12.99
N ILE A 128 -14.16 -7.97 13.80
CA ILE A 128 -13.18 -8.99 13.44
C ILE A 128 -13.71 -10.38 13.73
N ARG A 129 -13.19 -11.36 13.00
CA ARG A 129 -13.32 -12.79 13.29
C ARG A 129 -11.96 -13.30 13.75
N ARG A 130 -11.80 -13.59 15.03
CA ARG A 130 -10.53 -14.11 15.56
C ARG A 130 -10.21 -15.46 14.94
N THR A 131 -8.97 -15.60 14.51
CA THR A 131 -8.41 -16.82 13.94
C THR A 131 -7.01 -17.04 14.53
N PRO A 132 -6.59 -18.30 14.77
CA PRO A 132 -5.23 -18.58 15.25
C PRO A 132 -4.13 -18.19 14.25
N LYS A 133 -4.49 -17.88 13.01
CA LYS A 133 -3.56 -17.49 11.94
C LYS A 133 -3.15 -16.01 12.01
N ILE A 134 -3.90 -15.18 12.74
CA ILE A 134 -3.58 -13.76 12.97
C ILE A 134 -3.27 -13.59 14.46
N VAL A 135 -2.03 -13.19 14.74
CA VAL A 135 -1.49 -13.10 16.09
C VAL A 135 -1.09 -11.66 16.44
N ASP A 136 -0.85 -11.41 17.73
CA ASP A 136 -0.41 -10.11 18.26
C ASP A 136 -1.33 -8.95 17.84
N GLU A 137 -2.64 -9.19 17.91
CA GLU A 137 -3.70 -8.26 17.56
C GLU A 137 -3.63 -6.99 18.40
N PRO A 138 -3.41 -5.79 17.81
CA PRO A 138 -3.54 -4.53 18.52
C PRO A 138 -5.02 -4.21 18.79
N LEU A 139 -5.30 -3.18 19.57
CA LEU A 139 -6.64 -2.63 19.64
C LEU A 139 -6.95 -1.90 18.33
N ILE A 140 -8.04 -2.29 17.63
CA ILE A 140 -8.38 -1.76 16.31
C ILE A 140 -9.68 -0.99 16.39
N TRP A 141 -9.61 0.33 16.18
CA TRP A 141 -10.76 1.22 16.27
C TRP A 141 -10.95 2.02 14.99
N ARG A 142 -12.20 2.38 14.74
CA ARG A 142 -12.63 3.25 13.64
C ARG A 142 -13.37 4.44 14.20
N TYR A 143 -13.07 5.63 13.65
CA TYR A 143 -13.71 6.89 13.99
C TYR A 143 -14.21 7.54 12.70
N PHE A 144 -15.46 8.02 12.70
CA PHE A 144 -15.99 8.89 11.66
C PHE A 144 -16.01 10.31 12.19
N LEU A 145 -15.22 11.19 11.58
CA LEU A 145 -14.93 12.50 12.14
C LEU A 145 -14.72 13.58 11.07
N ARG A 146 -14.82 14.83 11.49
CA ARG A 146 -14.47 15.99 10.68
C ARG A 146 -13.71 17.00 11.54
N PRO A 147 -12.78 17.80 10.96
CA PRO A 147 -12.07 18.84 11.70
C PRO A 147 -13.02 19.83 12.35
N LEU A 148 -12.75 20.21 13.61
CA LEU A 148 -13.46 21.30 14.27
C LEU A 148 -13.19 22.60 13.50
N PRO A 149 -14.22 23.37 13.07
CA PRO A 149 -14.05 24.61 12.30
C PRO A 149 -13.10 25.59 13.01
N THR A 150 -13.27 25.82 14.32
CA THR A 150 -12.46 26.73 15.11
C THR A 150 -10.98 26.36 15.13
N LYS A 151 -10.67 25.06 15.18
CA LYS A 151 -9.27 24.57 15.19
C LYS A 151 -8.64 24.64 13.80
N ARG A 152 -9.41 24.28 12.76
CA ARG A 152 -8.96 24.39 11.37
C ARG A 152 -8.67 25.86 11.01
N GLU A 153 -9.59 26.77 11.28
CA GLU A 153 -9.42 28.21 11.01
C GLU A 153 -8.23 28.82 11.75
N ALA A 154 -8.05 28.48 13.02
CA ALA A 154 -6.89 28.92 13.81
C ALA A 154 -5.56 28.41 13.23
N SER A 155 -5.56 27.28 12.54
CA SER A 155 -4.35 26.70 11.90
C SER A 155 -3.99 27.37 10.57
N GLN A 156 -4.91 28.06 9.92
CA GLN A 156 -4.79 28.64 8.57
C GLN A 156 -4.54 27.57 7.47
N LEU A 157 -4.87 26.30 7.73
CA LEU A 157 -4.72 25.19 6.80
C LEU A 157 -6.05 24.89 6.09
N ASP A 158 -5.97 24.40 4.86
CA ASP A 158 -7.13 23.76 4.25
C ASP A 158 -7.50 22.47 5.00
N GLU A 159 -8.70 21.96 4.81
CA GLU A 159 -9.24 20.82 5.54
C GLU A 159 -8.37 19.57 5.39
N ARG A 160 -7.93 19.27 4.16
CA ARG A 160 -7.14 18.06 3.87
C ARG A 160 -5.75 18.16 4.49
N GLU A 161 -5.10 19.32 4.40
CA GLU A 161 -3.79 19.51 5.05
C GLU A 161 -3.90 19.47 6.58
N TYR A 162 -4.98 19.99 7.17
CA TYR A 162 -5.24 19.88 8.59
C TYR A 162 -5.34 18.42 9.05
N VAL A 163 -6.06 17.58 8.28
CA VAL A 163 -6.16 16.15 8.54
C VAL A 163 -4.79 15.47 8.43
N VAL A 164 -4.04 15.74 7.37
CA VAL A 164 -2.68 15.19 7.18
C VAL A 164 -1.77 15.54 8.36
N ARG A 165 -1.76 16.81 8.80
CA ARG A 165 -0.96 17.24 9.95
C ARG A 165 -1.38 16.59 11.25
N SER A 166 -2.68 16.37 11.43
CA SER A 166 -3.21 15.67 12.60
C SER A 166 -2.79 14.19 12.60
N VAL A 167 -2.87 13.51 11.47
CA VAL A 167 -2.38 12.13 11.32
C VAL A 167 -0.89 12.03 11.64
N PHE A 168 -0.06 12.92 11.09
CA PHE A 168 1.37 12.94 11.42
C PHE A 168 1.62 13.25 12.89
N ALA A 169 0.82 14.13 13.52
CA ALA A 169 0.95 14.42 14.94
C ALA A 169 0.63 13.18 15.79
N ILE A 170 -0.44 12.46 15.49
CA ILE A 170 -0.78 11.20 16.18
C ILE A 170 0.35 10.18 15.99
N ASN A 171 0.71 9.88 14.75
CA ASN A 171 1.67 8.82 14.41
C ASN A 171 3.10 9.11 14.91
N THR A 172 3.46 10.37 15.19
CA THR A 172 4.81 10.72 15.65
C THR A 172 4.91 11.09 17.13
N LYS A 173 3.81 11.54 17.75
CA LYS A 173 3.85 12.08 19.11
C LYS A 173 3.12 11.22 20.14
N ILE A 174 2.17 10.37 19.71
CA ILE A 174 1.41 9.49 20.59
C ILE A 174 1.96 8.08 20.44
N LYS A 175 2.89 7.71 21.34
CA LYS A 175 3.50 6.38 21.31
C LYS A 175 2.45 5.29 21.44
N GLY A 176 2.49 4.33 20.53
CA GLY A 176 1.55 3.20 20.50
C GLY A 176 0.21 3.49 19.84
N ALA A 177 0.03 4.68 19.22
CA ALA A 177 -1.12 4.98 18.37
C ALA A 177 -0.66 5.14 16.92
N TYR A 178 -1.36 4.50 15.98
CA TYR A 178 -1.04 4.56 14.57
C TYR A 178 -2.30 4.63 13.70
N VAL A 179 -2.55 5.79 13.10
CA VAL A 179 -3.59 5.99 12.09
C VAL A 179 -3.09 5.41 10.77
N PHE A 180 -3.72 4.35 10.29
CA PHE A 180 -3.33 3.64 9.06
C PHE A 180 -4.33 3.80 7.90
N SER A 181 -5.47 4.44 8.15
CA SER A 181 -6.46 4.86 7.16
C SER A 181 -7.10 6.16 7.62
N CYS A 182 -7.31 7.12 6.71
CA CYS A 182 -7.85 8.44 7.07
C CYS A 182 -8.59 9.13 5.91
N GLY A 183 -9.07 8.38 4.91
CA GLY A 183 -9.83 8.93 3.78
C GLY A 183 -11.32 9.00 4.03
N LYS A 184 -12.05 9.62 3.10
CA LYS A 184 -13.52 9.66 3.09
C LYS A 184 -14.09 8.47 2.33
N ASN A 185 -15.14 7.83 2.88
CA ASN A 185 -15.82 6.69 2.25
C ASN A 185 -14.88 5.55 1.80
N MET A 186 -13.78 5.37 2.52
CA MET A 186 -12.80 4.33 2.25
C MET A 186 -12.21 3.79 3.54
N GLY A 187 -11.58 2.62 3.47
CA GLY A 187 -10.86 2.05 4.61
C GLY A 187 -9.79 1.08 4.18
N VAL A 188 -8.72 1.05 4.97
CA VAL A 188 -7.64 0.06 4.88
C VAL A 188 -7.84 -1.00 5.95
N PHE A 189 -7.57 -2.25 5.60
CA PHE A 189 -7.62 -3.42 6.47
C PHE A 189 -6.33 -4.19 6.29
N LYS A 190 -5.49 -4.28 7.31
CA LYS A 190 -4.18 -4.92 7.22
C LYS A 190 -3.74 -5.57 8.52
N ALA A 191 -2.95 -6.61 8.41
CA ALA A 191 -2.42 -7.36 9.54
C ALA A 191 -1.12 -8.11 9.15
N VAL A 192 -0.48 -8.71 10.14
CA VAL A 192 0.51 -9.78 9.92
C VAL A 192 -0.27 -11.08 9.68
N GLY A 193 -0.08 -11.68 8.50
CA GLY A 193 -0.77 -12.87 8.04
C GLY A 193 -0.78 -12.94 6.51
N PHE A 194 -1.22 -14.07 5.97
CA PHE A 194 -1.52 -14.18 4.54
C PHE A 194 -2.74 -13.32 4.20
N PRO A 195 -2.83 -12.75 2.98
CA PRO A 195 -3.90 -11.82 2.65
C PRO A 195 -5.30 -12.43 2.78
N GLU A 196 -5.51 -13.69 2.43
CA GLU A 196 -6.78 -14.39 2.59
C GLU A 196 -7.19 -14.50 4.06
N ASP A 197 -6.25 -14.79 4.96
CA ASP A 197 -6.50 -14.86 6.41
C ASP A 197 -6.80 -13.46 6.98
N VAL A 198 -6.15 -12.42 6.48
CA VAL A 198 -6.45 -11.03 6.83
C VAL A 198 -7.85 -10.63 6.36
N GLY A 199 -8.24 -11.04 5.16
CA GLY A 199 -9.59 -10.81 4.63
C GLY A 199 -10.67 -11.47 5.48
N GLU A 200 -10.45 -12.73 5.89
CA GLU A 200 -11.34 -13.46 6.82
C GLU A 200 -11.40 -12.80 8.20
N PHE A 201 -10.24 -12.42 8.74
CA PHE A 201 -10.13 -11.75 10.04
C PHE A 201 -10.98 -10.48 10.11
N TYR A 202 -10.92 -9.63 9.07
CA TYR A 202 -11.70 -8.38 9.00
C TYR A 202 -13.12 -8.57 8.45
N ARG A 203 -13.54 -9.80 8.15
CA ARG A 203 -14.88 -10.12 7.64
C ARG A 203 -15.20 -9.33 6.37
N LEU A 204 -14.24 -9.24 5.45
CA LEU A 204 -14.38 -8.38 4.27
C LEU A 204 -15.50 -8.81 3.34
N GLU A 205 -15.97 -10.04 3.44
CA GLU A 205 -17.18 -10.53 2.74
C GLU A 205 -18.44 -9.72 3.08
N GLU A 206 -18.46 -9.01 4.22
CA GLU A 206 -19.57 -8.17 4.66
C GLU A 206 -19.51 -6.74 4.07
N TYR A 207 -18.40 -6.38 3.43
CA TYR A 207 -18.21 -5.08 2.81
C TYR A 207 -18.42 -5.14 1.30
N GLY A 208 -19.05 -4.08 0.75
CA GLY A 208 -19.14 -3.85 -0.69
C GLY A 208 -18.42 -2.58 -1.09
N ALA A 209 -17.46 -2.67 -2.00
CA ALA A 209 -16.71 -1.53 -2.49
C ALA A 209 -16.77 -1.45 -4.03
N TYR A 210 -16.75 -0.25 -4.59
CA TYR A 210 -16.60 -0.11 -6.04
C TYR A 210 -15.15 -0.28 -6.50
N CYS A 211 -14.20 -0.11 -5.59
CA CYS A 211 -12.78 -0.37 -5.83
C CYS A 211 -12.20 -1.13 -4.66
N TRP A 212 -11.54 -2.24 -4.96
CA TRP A 212 -10.71 -3.00 -4.04
C TRP A 212 -9.27 -3.05 -4.51
N THR A 213 -8.32 -2.87 -3.61
CA THR A 213 -6.91 -3.25 -3.83
C THR A 213 -6.47 -4.22 -2.73
N ALA A 214 -5.60 -5.17 -3.06
CA ALA A 214 -5.12 -6.20 -2.15
C ALA A 214 -3.62 -6.41 -2.30
N HIS A 215 -2.99 -6.83 -1.21
CA HIS A 215 -1.55 -7.10 -1.15
C HIS A 215 -1.23 -8.32 -0.30
N GLY A 216 -0.38 -9.20 -0.81
CA GLY A 216 0.31 -10.25 -0.07
C GLY A 216 1.79 -9.92 0.00
N ARG A 217 2.32 -9.77 1.22
CA ARG A 217 3.68 -9.28 1.46
C ARG A 217 4.70 -10.40 1.44
N TYR A 218 5.85 -10.12 0.83
CA TYR A 218 7.07 -10.90 0.93
C TYR A 218 8.23 -9.94 1.25
N PRO A 219 8.39 -9.51 2.53
CA PRO A 219 9.44 -8.57 2.90
C PRO A 219 10.82 -9.23 2.83
N THR A 220 11.79 -8.50 2.29
CA THR A 220 13.19 -8.92 2.19
C THR A 220 14.04 -8.35 3.31
N ASN A 221 13.74 -7.10 3.75
CA ASN A 221 14.61 -6.32 4.64
C ASN A 221 13.92 -5.76 5.89
N THR A 222 12.61 -5.99 6.07
CA THR A 222 11.86 -5.43 7.20
C THR A 222 11.08 -6.51 7.93
N PRO A 223 11.01 -6.46 9.29
CA PRO A 223 10.25 -7.43 10.07
C PRO A 223 8.75 -7.35 9.74
N GLY A 224 8.05 -8.47 9.96
CA GLY A 224 6.59 -8.49 9.94
C GLY A 224 6.03 -7.75 11.17
N TRP A 225 5.25 -6.69 10.95
CA TRP A 225 4.49 -6.01 11.98
C TRP A 225 3.25 -5.34 11.35
N TRP A 226 2.22 -5.11 12.17
CA TRP A 226 0.91 -4.67 11.68
C TRP A 226 0.95 -3.36 10.88
N GLY A 227 1.66 -2.36 11.37
CA GLY A 227 1.80 -1.07 10.68
C GLY A 227 2.56 -1.16 9.36
N GLY A 228 3.53 -2.10 9.26
CA GLY A 228 4.34 -2.32 8.06
C GLY A 228 3.66 -3.15 6.97
N ALA A 229 2.49 -3.75 7.24
CA ALA A 229 1.69 -4.41 6.20
C ALA A 229 1.10 -3.37 5.23
N HIS A 230 0.87 -3.78 3.98
CA HIS A 230 0.20 -2.94 2.97
C HIS A 230 -1.32 -3.17 3.01
N PRO A 231 -2.13 -2.24 2.47
CA PRO A 231 -1.79 -0.96 1.83
C PRO A 231 -1.26 0.11 2.79
N PHE A 232 -0.51 1.07 2.23
CA PHE A 232 -0.28 2.36 2.88
C PHE A 232 -1.28 3.38 2.35
N ALA A 233 -1.78 4.25 3.22
CA ALA A 233 -2.76 5.25 2.82
C ALA A 233 -2.49 6.62 3.47
N LEU A 234 -2.84 7.66 2.74
CA LEU A 234 -2.94 9.03 3.24
C LEU A 234 -4.11 9.72 2.54
N LEU A 235 -5.06 10.24 3.31
CA LEU A 235 -6.34 10.72 2.81
C LEU A 235 -6.99 9.62 1.93
N ASP A 236 -7.48 9.99 0.74
CA ASP A 236 -8.17 9.09 -0.18
C ASP A 236 -7.23 8.27 -1.09
N TYR A 237 -5.92 8.36 -0.87
CA TYR A 237 -4.93 7.59 -1.64
C TYR A 237 -4.50 6.35 -0.87
N SER A 238 -4.57 5.19 -1.49
CA SER A 238 -4.00 3.95 -0.96
C SER A 238 -3.10 3.28 -1.98
N ILE A 239 -1.99 2.70 -1.52
CA ILE A 239 -0.98 2.12 -2.41
C ILE A 239 -0.64 0.71 -1.95
N VAL A 240 -0.69 -0.23 -2.89
CA VAL A 240 -0.08 -1.54 -2.79
C VAL A 240 1.09 -1.64 -3.77
N HIS A 241 2.18 -2.27 -3.34
CA HIS A 241 3.44 -2.26 -4.06
C HIS A 241 4.07 -3.66 -4.08
N ASN A 242 4.41 -4.13 -5.28
CA ASN A 242 5.25 -5.29 -5.49
C ASN A 242 6.57 -4.81 -6.11
N GLY A 243 7.63 -4.78 -5.33
CA GLY A 243 8.94 -4.34 -5.80
C GLY A 243 9.91 -3.99 -4.69
N GLU A 244 11.03 -3.44 -5.11
CA GLU A 244 12.12 -2.94 -4.26
C GLU A 244 12.67 -1.66 -4.89
N ILE A 245 12.65 -0.55 -4.16
CA ILE A 245 13.05 0.76 -4.69
C ILE A 245 14.45 1.12 -4.22
N SER A 246 15.40 1.09 -5.13
CA SER A 246 16.79 1.46 -4.83
C SER A 246 16.99 2.95 -4.56
N SER A 247 16.07 3.81 -5.01
CA SER A 247 16.10 5.26 -4.77
C SER A 247 15.41 5.70 -3.47
N TYR A 248 15.02 4.75 -2.58
CA TYR A 248 14.26 5.00 -1.36
C TYR A 248 14.75 6.19 -0.54
N ASP A 249 16.02 6.22 -0.18
CA ASP A 249 16.60 7.28 0.66
C ASP A 249 16.54 8.67 0.00
N ALA A 250 16.79 8.73 -1.31
CA ALA A 250 16.71 9.98 -2.08
C ALA A 250 15.26 10.49 -2.14
N ASN A 251 14.32 9.60 -2.45
CA ASN A 251 12.89 9.95 -2.50
C ASN A 251 12.37 10.36 -1.13
N ARG A 252 12.74 9.64 -0.06
CA ARG A 252 12.36 9.96 1.32
C ARG A 252 12.85 11.35 1.71
N ARG A 253 14.14 11.64 1.54
CA ARG A 253 14.72 12.95 1.88
C ARG A 253 14.07 14.09 1.10
N PHE A 254 13.77 13.87 -0.18
CA PHE A 254 13.08 14.86 -0.99
C PHE A 254 11.69 15.16 -0.45
N ILE A 255 10.87 14.14 -0.15
CA ILE A 255 9.50 14.34 0.29
C ILE A 255 9.43 14.92 1.72
N GLU A 256 10.40 14.58 2.58
CA GLU A 256 10.50 15.13 3.95
C GLU A 256 10.75 16.64 3.96
N MET A 257 11.42 17.21 2.91
CA MET A 257 11.58 18.67 2.78
C MET A 257 10.24 19.41 2.66
N PHE A 258 9.19 18.74 2.21
CA PHE A 258 7.84 19.30 2.09
C PHE A 258 6.95 19.01 3.31
N GLY A 259 7.56 18.56 4.42
CA GLY A 259 6.91 18.40 5.71
C GLY A 259 6.23 17.05 5.95
N TYR A 260 6.41 16.07 5.05
CA TYR A 260 5.99 14.69 5.29
C TYR A 260 6.87 14.02 6.36
N LYS A 261 6.32 13.00 7.02
CA LYS A 261 7.01 12.28 8.11
C LYS A 261 7.03 10.78 7.79
N CYS A 262 8.14 10.32 7.23
CA CYS A 262 8.36 8.92 6.91
C CYS A 262 8.89 8.18 8.14
N THR A 263 7.99 7.50 8.87
CA THR A 263 8.30 6.87 10.17
C THR A 263 8.37 5.34 10.11
N LEU A 264 7.91 4.74 9.02
CA LEU A 264 7.74 3.28 8.91
C LEU A 264 8.88 2.59 8.18
N GLN A 265 9.86 3.36 7.68
CA GLN A 265 11.06 2.85 7.01
C GLN A 265 10.75 1.92 5.83
N THR A 266 9.68 2.21 5.08
CA THR A 266 9.29 1.45 3.91
C THR A 266 9.14 2.38 2.70
N ASP A 267 9.54 1.87 1.55
CA ASP A 267 9.44 2.57 0.26
C ASP A 267 7.98 2.88 -0.12
N THR A 268 7.04 2.01 0.24
CA THR A 268 5.63 2.20 -0.07
C THR A 268 5.00 3.37 0.70
N GLU A 269 5.42 3.63 1.94
CA GLU A 269 5.05 4.85 2.67
C GLU A 269 5.49 6.09 1.88
N VAL A 270 6.73 6.09 1.41
CA VAL A 270 7.29 7.19 0.62
C VAL A 270 6.52 7.40 -0.67
N ILE A 271 6.20 6.32 -1.41
CA ILE A 271 5.39 6.42 -2.64
C ILE A 271 4.01 7.03 -2.34
N THR A 272 3.38 6.64 -1.23
CA THR A 272 2.07 7.18 -0.82
C THR A 272 2.14 8.70 -0.65
N TYR A 273 3.17 9.17 0.03
CA TYR A 273 3.38 10.61 0.23
C TYR A 273 3.78 11.34 -1.05
N MET A 274 4.51 10.68 -1.96
CA MET A 274 4.82 11.22 -3.28
C MET A 274 3.54 11.45 -4.12
N ILE A 275 2.60 10.50 -4.10
CA ILE A 275 1.31 10.65 -4.79
C ILE A 275 0.52 11.82 -4.20
N ASP A 276 0.39 11.90 -2.87
CA ASP A 276 -0.28 13.03 -2.23
C ASP A 276 0.37 14.37 -2.60
N TYR A 277 1.70 14.42 -2.57
CA TYR A 277 2.44 15.64 -2.95
C TYR A 277 2.20 16.03 -4.41
N LEU A 278 2.35 15.10 -5.34
CA LEU A 278 2.22 15.38 -6.77
C LEU A 278 0.78 15.73 -7.16
N VAL A 279 -0.20 14.96 -6.69
CA VAL A 279 -1.59 15.14 -7.09
C VAL A 279 -2.25 16.25 -6.28
N ARG A 280 -2.23 16.19 -4.94
CA ARG A 280 -2.93 17.16 -4.10
C ARG A 280 -2.21 18.50 -3.98
N LYS A 281 -0.89 18.50 -3.72
CA LYS A 281 -0.17 19.78 -3.49
C LYS A 281 0.32 20.44 -4.76
N GLN A 282 0.71 19.66 -5.78
CA GLN A 282 1.20 20.20 -7.05
C GLN A 282 0.13 20.28 -8.15
N GLY A 283 -1.06 19.67 -7.92
CA GLY A 283 -2.19 19.71 -8.86
C GLY A 283 -1.96 18.92 -10.13
N LEU A 284 -1.04 17.95 -10.15
CA LEU A 284 -0.81 17.08 -11.29
C LEU A 284 -1.93 16.04 -11.42
N THR A 285 -2.25 15.65 -12.64
CA THR A 285 -3.10 14.47 -12.86
C THR A 285 -2.36 13.19 -12.46
N PHE A 286 -3.09 12.08 -12.29
CA PHE A 286 -2.46 10.78 -12.00
C PHE A 286 -1.52 10.33 -13.11
N GLU A 287 -1.88 10.61 -14.36
CA GLU A 287 -1.06 10.34 -15.55
C GLU A 287 0.25 11.14 -15.53
N GLU A 288 0.19 12.41 -15.13
CA GLU A 288 1.37 13.26 -14.98
C GLU A 288 2.24 12.82 -13.80
N ALA A 289 1.63 12.49 -12.66
CA ALA A 289 2.32 11.95 -11.49
C ALA A 289 3.04 10.63 -11.83
N ALA A 290 2.39 9.74 -12.59
CA ALA A 290 3.01 8.51 -13.07
C ALA A 290 4.26 8.79 -13.94
N HIS A 291 4.20 9.80 -14.81
CA HIS A 291 5.35 10.20 -15.64
C HIS A 291 6.45 10.96 -14.86
N VAL A 292 6.18 11.39 -13.63
CA VAL A 292 7.23 11.82 -12.69
C VAL A 292 7.87 10.60 -12.04
N ILE A 293 7.07 9.71 -11.49
CA ILE A 293 7.52 8.52 -10.74
C ILE A 293 8.27 7.55 -11.65
N ALA A 294 7.72 7.24 -12.83
CA ALA A 294 8.29 6.37 -13.85
C ALA A 294 8.70 7.17 -15.11
N ALA A 295 9.43 8.27 -14.93
CA ALA A 295 9.72 9.20 -16.03
C ALA A 295 10.34 8.50 -17.24
N PRO A 296 9.86 8.77 -18.46
CA PRO A 296 10.40 8.20 -19.69
C PRO A 296 11.91 8.48 -19.83
N PHE A 297 12.63 7.62 -20.53
CA PHE A 297 14.05 7.85 -20.80
C PHE A 297 14.27 9.11 -21.66
N TRP A 298 15.40 9.77 -21.50
CA TRP A 298 15.72 10.95 -22.30
C TRP A 298 15.72 10.69 -23.81
N SER A 299 16.16 9.50 -24.23
CA SER A 299 16.09 9.06 -25.63
C SER A 299 14.65 8.97 -26.15
N THR A 300 13.71 8.49 -25.31
CA THR A 300 12.29 8.44 -25.63
C THR A 300 11.70 9.85 -25.71
N ILE A 301 12.01 10.70 -24.72
CA ILE A 301 11.54 12.10 -24.68
C ILE A 301 12.02 12.86 -25.91
N ALA A 302 13.25 12.66 -26.35
CA ALA A 302 13.82 13.33 -27.54
C ALA A 302 13.07 13.04 -28.84
N GLN A 303 12.41 11.88 -28.93
CA GLN A 303 11.62 11.43 -30.10
C GLN A 303 10.16 11.88 -30.06
N MET A 304 9.69 12.45 -28.93
CA MET A 304 8.30 12.91 -28.79
C MET A 304 8.04 14.19 -29.61
N PRO A 305 6.78 14.43 -29.98
CA PRO A 305 6.35 15.74 -30.52
C PRO A 305 6.76 16.88 -29.58
N LYS A 306 7.03 18.07 -30.14
CA LYS A 306 7.60 19.21 -29.40
C LYS A 306 6.88 19.50 -28.08
N ALA A 307 5.55 19.61 -28.09
CA ALA A 307 4.76 19.92 -26.87
C ALA A 307 4.90 18.85 -25.78
N GLN A 308 4.88 17.57 -26.14
CA GLN A 308 5.07 16.48 -25.19
C GLN A 308 6.53 16.45 -24.67
N ARG A 309 7.51 16.65 -25.55
CA ARG A 309 8.92 16.71 -25.18
C ARG A 309 9.18 17.82 -24.17
N GLU A 310 8.65 19.01 -24.39
CA GLU A 310 8.77 20.14 -23.47
C GLU A 310 8.13 19.82 -22.11
N LYS A 311 6.90 19.28 -22.11
CA LYS A 311 6.19 18.88 -20.90
C LYS A 311 6.96 17.82 -20.09
N TYR A 312 7.35 16.71 -20.72
CA TYR A 312 8.04 15.63 -19.98
C TYR A 312 9.47 16.02 -19.57
N SER A 313 10.17 16.85 -20.36
CA SER A 313 11.45 17.41 -19.93
C SER A 313 11.30 18.29 -18.69
N PHE A 314 10.28 19.14 -18.67
CA PHE A 314 9.96 20.00 -17.53
C PHE A 314 9.65 19.15 -16.27
N LEU A 315 8.71 18.21 -16.34
CA LEU A 315 8.34 17.36 -15.22
C LEU A 315 9.55 16.58 -14.67
N ARG A 316 10.36 16.01 -15.57
CA ARG A 316 11.52 15.21 -15.19
C ARG A 316 12.64 16.04 -14.54
N ASN A 317 12.79 17.29 -14.90
CA ASN A 317 13.78 18.20 -14.31
C ASN A 317 13.30 18.71 -12.93
N ILE A 318 12.06 19.22 -12.86
CA ILE A 318 11.52 19.82 -11.63
C ILE A 318 11.36 18.77 -10.52
N PHE A 319 10.85 17.58 -10.85
CA PHE A 319 10.56 16.51 -9.88
C PHE A 319 11.61 15.38 -9.92
N SER A 320 12.85 15.67 -10.29
CA SER A 320 13.90 14.66 -10.44
C SER A 320 14.14 13.82 -9.18
N GLY A 321 13.96 14.40 -7.99
CA GLY A 321 14.05 13.71 -6.69
C GLY A 321 12.91 12.72 -6.39
N LEU A 322 11.85 12.74 -7.21
CA LEU A 322 10.71 11.81 -7.09
C LEU A 322 10.71 10.71 -8.15
N LEU A 323 11.74 10.66 -9.00
CA LEU A 323 11.94 9.52 -9.90
C LEU A 323 12.26 8.27 -9.08
N ILE A 324 11.48 7.22 -9.30
CA ILE A 324 11.71 5.91 -8.68
C ILE A 324 12.66 5.08 -9.55
N ASN A 325 13.71 4.57 -8.94
CA ASN A 325 14.60 3.56 -9.52
C ASN A 325 14.41 2.22 -8.77
N GLY A 326 14.48 1.14 -9.54
CA GLY A 326 14.26 -0.23 -9.06
C GLY A 326 13.05 -0.88 -9.72
N PRO A 327 12.88 -2.19 -9.53
CA PRO A 327 11.73 -2.93 -10.05
C PRO A 327 10.49 -2.64 -9.21
N PHE A 328 9.40 -2.19 -9.83
CA PHE A 328 8.13 -2.03 -9.14
C PHE A 328 6.91 -2.26 -10.02
N SER A 329 5.84 -2.72 -9.40
CA SER A 329 4.46 -2.53 -9.85
C SER A 329 3.60 -2.04 -8.70
N ILE A 330 2.81 -1.01 -8.92
CA ILE A 330 1.94 -0.40 -7.92
C ILE A 330 0.50 -0.34 -8.42
N LEU A 331 -0.44 -0.49 -7.47
CA LEU A 331 -1.82 -0.05 -7.65
C LEU A 331 -2.07 1.11 -6.68
N VAL A 332 -2.60 2.19 -7.23
CA VAL A 332 -3.04 3.36 -6.47
C VAL A 332 -4.55 3.41 -6.54
N GLY A 333 -5.21 3.16 -5.40
CA GLY A 333 -6.63 3.47 -5.25
C GLY A 333 -6.79 4.94 -4.88
N PHE A 334 -7.83 5.57 -5.42
CA PHE A 334 -8.20 6.95 -5.10
C PHE A 334 -9.71 7.14 -5.23
N GLU A 335 -10.23 8.24 -4.72
CA GLU A 335 -11.66 8.54 -4.84
C GLU A 335 -12.09 8.56 -6.32
N GLY A 336 -13.04 7.70 -6.66
CA GLY A 336 -13.56 7.57 -8.02
C GLY A 336 -12.65 6.90 -9.03
N GLY A 337 -11.51 6.29 -8.62
CA GLY A 337 -10.61 5.67 -9.59
C GLY A 337 -9.57 4.73 -9.03
N MET A 338 -8.83 4.14 -9.96
CA MET A 338 -7.66 3.30 -9.70
C MET A 338 -6.61 3.50 -10.80
N MET A 339 -5.33 3.53 -10.42
CA MET A 339 -4.21 3.57 -11.35
C MET A 339 -3.30 2.36 -11.13
N ALA A 340 -2.92 1.72 -12.22
CA ALA A 340 -1.89 0.68 -12.26
C ALA A 340 -0.65 1.21 -12.98
N LEU A 341 0.55 0.99 -12.41
CA LEU A 341 1.80 1.48 -12.98
C LEU A 341 2.94 0.50 -12.72
N ASN A 342 3.70 0.19 -13.76
CA ASN A 342 4.98 -0.52 -13.68
C ASN A 342 6.16 0.44 -13.75
N ASP A 343 7.32 -0.02 -13.27
CA ASP A 343 8.59 0.62 -13.56
C ASP A 343 8.86 0.72 -15.07
N ARG A 344 9.75 1.63 -15.46
CA ARG A 344 10.06 1.94 -16.87
C ARG A 344 10.54 0.75 -17.70
N LEU A 345 11.15 -0.25 -17.06
CA LEU A 345 11.68 -1.45 -17.69
C LEU A 345 10.74 -2.64 -17.59
N LYS A 346 9.63 -2.48 -16.81
CA LYS A 346 8.66 -3.55 -16.54
C LYS A 346 9.32 -4.80 -15.96
N LEU A 347 10.08 -4.60 -14.90
CA LEU A 347 10.80 -5.68 -14.22
C LEU A 347 9.90 -6.53 -13.30
N ARG A 348 8.72 -5.99 -12.93
CA ARG A 348 7.69 -6.72 -12.18
C ARG A 348 6.50 -7.06 -13.07
N SER A 349 5.91 -8.23 -12.84
CA SER A 349 4.71 -8.67 -13.56
C SER A 349 3.48 -7.88 -13.10
N MET A 350 2.64 -7.52 -14.05
CA MET A 350 1.29 -7.00 -13.84
C MET A 350 0.49 -7.18 -15.12
N VAL A 351 -0.75 -7.63 -14.97
CA VAL A 351 -1.70 -7.83 -16.05
C VAL A 351 -3.01 -7.12 -15.74
N VAL A 352 -3.71 -6.71 -16.78
CA VAL A 352 -5.00 -6.05 -16.73
C VAL A 352 -5.98 -6.83 -17.59
N GLY A 353 -7.19 -7.03 -17.08
CA GLY A 353 -8.30 -7.59 -17.82
C GLY A 353 -9.55 -6.74 -17.64
N GLU A 354 -10.38 -6.64 -18.66
CA GLU A 354 -11.58 -5.81 -18.62
C GLU A 354 -12.82 -6.56 -19.08
N THR A 355 -13.94 -6.23 -18.45
CA THR A 355 -15.29 -6.42 -18.98
C THR A 355 -15.90 -5.06 -19.31
N ALA A 356 -17.13 -5.01 -19.76
CA ALA A 356 -17.83 -3.74 -20.00
C ALA A 356 -17.82 -2.84 -18.75
N ASP A 357 -18.09 -3.42 -17.58
CA ASP A 357 -18.35 -2.68 -16.34
C ASP A 357 -17.23 -2.78 -15.28
N THR A 358 -16.27 -3.68 -15.46
CA THR A 358 -15.27 -3.95 -14.40
C THR A 358 -13.87 -4.08 -14.98
N VAL A 359 -12.90 -3.52 -14.28
CA VAL A 359 -11.46 -3.68 -14.52
C VAL A 359 -10.86 -4.53 -13.42
N TYR A 360 -10.00 -5.44 -13.82
CA TYR A 360 -9.23 -6.33 -12.95
C TYR A 360 -7.74 -6.12 -13.21
N VAL A 361 -6.97 -6.02 -12.14
CA VAL A 361 -5.50 -5.90 -12.22
C VAL A 361 -4.88 -6.91 -11.26
N ALA A 362 -3.85 -7.61 -11.67
CA ALA A 362 -3.16 -8.53 -10.77
C ALA A 362 -1.68 -8.74 -11.16
N SER A 363 -0.87 -9.24 -10.23
CA SER A 363 0.49 -9.69 -10.54
C SER A 363 0.50 -10.87 -11.53
N GLU A 364 -0.54 -11.72 -11.52
CA GLU A 364 -0.65 -12.91 -12.36
C GLU A 364 -2.08 -13.07 -12.93
N GLU A 365 -2.16 -13.63 -14.13
CA GLU A 365 -3.43 -13.84 -14.83
C GLU A 365 -4.38 -14.79 -14.08
N CYS A 366 -3.85 -15.80 -13.37
CA CYS A 366 -4.65 -16.75 -12.59
C CYS A 366 -5.55 -16.03 -11.57
N ALA A 367 -5.09 -14.92 -10.98
CA ALA A 367 -5.86 -14.14 -10.03
C ALA A 367 -7.08 -13.45 -10.65
N ILE A 368 -6.98 -13.05 -11.92
CA ILE A 368 -8.12 -12.52 -12.68
C ILE A 368 -9.05 -13.65 -13.08
N ARG A 369 -8.51 -14.75 -13.64
CA ARG A 369 -9.31 -15.90 -14.10
C ARG A 369 -10.13 -16.55 -12.99
N ALA A 370 -9.61 -16.57 -11.77
CA ALA A 370 -10.33 -17.14 -10.60
C ALA A 370 -11.63 -16.42 -10.25
N ILE A 371 -11.76 -15.14 -10.63
CA ILE A 371 -12.90 -14.29 -10.24
C ILE A 371 -13.67 -13.72 -11.43
N ALA A 372 -13.12 -13.81 -12.63
CA ALA A 372 -13.68 -13.29 -13.86
C ALA A 372 -13.24 -14.16 -15.06
N PRO A 373 -13.68 -15.44 -15.13
CA PRO A 373 -13.29 -16.35 -16.23
C PRO A 373 -13.81 -15.88 -17.59
N GLU A 374 -14.82 -15.01 -17.62
CA GLU A 374 -15.42 -14.43 -18.81
C GLU A 374 -14.54 -13.37 -19.50
N VAL A 375 -13.52 -12.84 -18.83
CA VAL A 375 -12.61 -11.85 -19.41
C VAL A 375 -11.89 -12.46 -20.60
N LYS A 376 -12.10 -11.91 -21.80
CA LYS A 376 -11.52 -12.43 -23.03
C LYS A 376 -10.06 -12.03 -23.17
N ASP A 377 -9.80 -10.75 -23.06
CA ASP A 377 -8.48 -10.19 -23.31
C ASP A 377 -7.83 -9.76 -21.98
N ILE A 378 -6.69 -10.38 -21.68
CA ILE A 378 -5.82 -9.99 -20.59
C ILE A 378 -4.50 -9.53 -21.19
N PHE A 379 -4.12 -8.31 -20.90
CA PHE A 379 -2.91 -7.71 -21.43
C PHE A 379 -2.01 -7.19 -20.32
N ALA A 380 -0.76 -6.99 -20.64
CA ALA A 380 0.22 -6.43 -19.74
C ALA A 380 0.51 -4.97 -20.13
N PRO A 381 0.24 -3.96 -19.27
CA PRO A 381 0.55 -2.57 -19.53
C PRO A 381 2.03 -2.38 -19.89
N LYS A 382 2.34 -1.38 -20.68
CA LYS A 382 3.74 -1.05 -21.00
C LYS A 382 4.45 -0.46 -19.78
N GLY A 383 5.77 -0.70 -19.70
CA GLY A 383 6.59 -0.14 -18.63
C GLY A 383 6.57 1.39 -18.65
N GLY A 384 6.34 2.00 -17.48
CA GLY A 384 6.25 3.45 -17.30
C GLY A 384 5.00 4.12 -17.83
N GLU A 385 4.09 3.38 -18.47
CA GLU A 385 2.80 3.90 -18.93
C GLU A 385 1.71 3.57 -17.90
N PRO A 386 1.02 4.58 -17.34
CA PRO A 386 -0.06 4.35 -16.38
C PRO A 386 -1.31 3.82 -17.07
N TYR A 387 -1.95 2.84 -16.46
CA TYR A 387 -3.31 2.45 -16.77
C TYR A 387 -4.24 3.04 -15.71
N VAL A 388 -5.03 4.04 -16.09
CA VAL A 388 -5.92 4.76 -15.16
C VAL A 388 -7.37 4.50 -15.55
N VAL A 389 -8.17 4.08 -14.58
CA VAL A 389 -9.62 3.90 -14.73
C VAL A 389 -10.35 4.79 -13.73
N ARG A 390 -11.50 5.33 -14.16
CA ARG A 390 -12.38 6.18 -13.34
C ARG A 390 -13.83 5.74 -13.48
N LEU A 391 -14.65 6.16 -12.52
CA LEU A 391 -16.11 5.99 -12.63
C LEU A 391 -16.62 6.71 -13.89
N HIS A 392 -17.62 6.13 -14.55
CA HIS A 392 -18.16 6.67 -15.81
C HIS A 392 -18.77 8.05 -15.69
N ASN A 393 -19.14 8.49 -14.46
CA ASN A 393 -19.82 9.74 -14.18
C ASN A 393 -19.06 10.67 -13.21
N SER A 394 -17.75 10.48 -13.09
CA SER A 394 -16.88 11.32 -12.26
C SER A 394 -16.10 12.36 -13.06
#